data_eb6dc5246786250b2fa702539749ceb6
#
_entry.id   eb6dc5246786250b2fa702539749ceb6
#
_cell.length_a   1.000
_cell.length_b   1.000
_cell.length_c   1.000
_cell.angle_alpha   90.00
_cell.angle_beta   90.00
_cell.angle_gamma   90.00
#
_symmetry.space_group_name_H-M   'P 1'
#
loop_
_entity.id
_entity.type
_entity.pdbx_description
1 polymer ?
#
loop_
_entity_poly.entity_id
_entity_poly.type
_entity_poly.pdbx_seq_one_letter_code
_entity_poly.pdbx_strand_id
1 'polypeptide(L)'
;MSEANKSNREPRMPKVWESCITLGALIGVLAIGIVIFKASVHVPMFLGVCVAAVMALYLGHKWDSIEKMMMDGIYKALQSVCILIIVGILVGVWINAGVVPTMIYYGLKIMHPAIFFIACVLICSITSLATGSSWGTMGTMGVALMGIGFGLGMNPGMTAGAILSGAYFGDKMSPLSDTTNLAPAMAGTEVMAHVKAMMIPTAITYAITLVAFGVLGAMQY
;
A
#
# COMPACT_ATOMS: atom_id res chain seq x y z
N MET A 1 -34.01 -42.47 -3.12
CA MET A 1 -33.15 -42.82 -4.24
C MET A 1 -32.75 -41.47 -4.84
N SER A 2 -31.60 -41.15 -4.80
CA SER A 2 -30.28 -41.25 -5.09
C SER A 2 -29.53 -40.02 -4.51
N GLU A 3 -29.01 -40.12 -3.32
CA GLU A 3 -27.92 -39.25 -2.87
C GLU A 3 -26.65 -39.81 -3.49
N ALA A 4 -26.43 -39.51 -4.75
CA ALA A 4 -25.26 -39.92 -5.48
C ALA A 4 -24.08 -39.05 -5.09
N ASN A 5 -23.16 -39.65 -4.33
CA ASN A 5 -21.71 -39.49 -4.42
C ASN A 5 -21.18 -38.05 -4.38
N LYS A 6 -21.36 -37.33 -3.28
CA LYS A 6 -20.50 -36.20 -2.93
C LYS A 6 -19.09 -36.77 -2.67
N SER A 7 -18.25 -36.71 -3.67
CA SER A 7 -16.82 -37.00 -3.59
C SER A 7 -16.23 -36.40 -2.33
N ASN A 8 -15.97 -37.23 -1.35
CA ASN A 8 -15.29 -36.90 -0.10
C ASN A 8 -13.77 -36.78 -0.37
N ARG A 9 -13.39 -35.85 -1.27
CA ARG A 9 -11.98 -35.49 -1.44
C ARG A 9 -11.59 -34.63 -0.23
N GLU A 10 -10.67 -35.16 0.57
CA GLU A 10 -10.05 -34.34 1.62
C GLU A 10 -9.33 -33.14 0.97
N PRO A 11 -9.50 -31.93 1.54
CA PRO A 11 -8.81 -30.74 1.04
C PRO A 11 -7.30 -30.98 1.07
N ARG A 12 -6.65 -30.80 -0.08
CA ARG A 12 -5.19 -30.97 -0.19
C ARG A 12 -4.51 -29.61 -0.40
N MET A 13 -3.26 -29.51 0.05
CA MET A 13 -2.41 -28.35 -0.26
C MET A 13 -2.16 -28.25 -1.76
N PRO A 14 -2.18 -27.02 -2.33
CA PRO A 14 -1.87 -26.82 -3.74
C PRO A 14 -0.41 -27.18 -4.04
N LYS A 15 -0.18 -27.77 -5.20
CA LYS A 15 1.18 -27.93 -5.73
C LYS A 15 1.68 -26.57 -6.24
N VAL A 16 3.01 -26.39 -6.27
CA VAL A 16 3.63 -25.13 -6.72
C VAL A 16 3.09 -24.67 -8.09
N TRP A 17 2.95 -25.60 -9.04
CA TRP A 17 2.45 -25.26 -10.38
C TRP A 17 0.98 -24.81 -10.38
N GLU A 18 0.12 -25.34 -9.51
CA GLU A 18 -1.27 -24.94 -9.35
C GLU A 18 -1.37 -23.51 -8.78
N SER A 19 -0.52 -23.20 -7.81
CA SER A 19 -0.37 -21.85 -7.27
C SER A 19 0.15 -20.87 -8.34
N CYS A 20 1.12 -21.28 -9.16
CA CYS A 20 1.62 -20.46 -10.26
C CYS A 20 0.57 -20.21 -11.34
N ILE A 21 -0.27 -21.20 -11.67
CA ILE A 21 -1.37 -21.03 -12.63
C ILE A 21 -2.41 -20.07 -12.07
N THR A 22 -2.81 -20.21 -10.81
CA THR A 22 -3.78 -19.32 -10.18
C THR A 22 -3.28 -17.88 -10.15
N LEU A 23 -2.02 -17.68 -9.76
CA LEU A 23 -1.40 -16.36 -9.74
C LEU A 23 -1.24 -15.78 -11.15
N GLY A 24 -0.80 -16.60 -12.11
CA GLY A 24 -0.70 -16.20 -13.52
C GLY A 24 -2.05 -15.84 -14.13
N ALA A 25 -3.10 -16.59 -13.83
CA ALA A 25 -4.46 -16.28 -14.26
C ALA A 25 -4.97 -14.96 -13.64
N LEU A 26 -4.71 -14.72 -12.35
CA LEU A 26 -5.03 -13.46 -11.67
C LEU A 26 -4.34 -12.27 -12.36
N ILE A 27 -3.02 -12.37 -12.57
CA ILE A 27 -2.24 -11.33 -13.25
C ILE A 27 -2.75 -11.12 -14.69
N GLY A 28 -3.04 -12.20 -15.40
CA GLY A 28 -3.59 -12.13 -16.76
C GLY A 28 -4.95 -11.43 -16.82
N VAL A 29 -5.86 -11.76 -15.92
CA VAL A 29 -7.19 -11.13 -15.83
C VAL A 29 -7.05 -9.64 -15.50
N LEU A 30 -6.17 -9.28 -14.57
CA LEU A 30 -5.90 -7.87 -14.24
C LEU A 30 -5.29 -7.12 -15.43
N ALA A 31 -4.28 -7.69 -16.08
CA ALA A 31 -3.61 -7.05 -17.22
C ALA A 31 -4.58 -6.86 -18.41
N ILE A 32 -5.31 -7.88 -18.77
CA ILE A 32 -6.31 -7.83 -19.87
C ILE A 32 -7.44 -6.85 -19.52
N GLY A 33 -7.97 -6.93 -18.30
CA GLY A 33 -9.07 -6.05 -17.85
C GLY A 33 -8.68 -4.58 -17.86
N ILE A 34 -7.51 -4.25 -17.34
CA ILE A 34 -7.07 -2.85 -17.23
C ILE A 34 -6.51 -2.32 -18.56
N VAL A 35 -5.64 -3.08 -19.24
CA VAL A 35 -4.94 -2.58 -20.43
C VAL A 35 -5.82 -2.63 -21.69
N ILE A 36 -6.52 -3.76 -21.91
CA ILE A 36 -7.31 -3.95 -23.14
C ILE A 36 -8.70 -3.34 -22.98
N PHE A 37 -9.42 -3.72 -21.90
CA PHE A 37 -10.78 -3.26 -21.70
C PHE A 37 -10.90 -1.92 -20.99
N LYS A 38 -9.78 -1.35 -20.49
CA LYS A 38 -9.77 -0.11 -19.68
C LYS A 38 -10.80 -0.13 -18.56
N ALA A 39 -11.09 -1.33 -18.03
CA ALA A 39 -12.05 -1.52 -16.97
C ALA A 39 -11.53 -0.98 -15.65
N SER A 40 -12.44 -0.55 -14.77
CA SER A 40 -12.10 -0.26 -13.39
C SER A 40 -11.44 -1.47 -12.72
N VAL A 41 -10.39 -1.25 -11.93
CA VAL A 41 -9.60 -2.30 -11.25
C VAL A 41 -10.47 -3.27 -10.46
N HIS A 42 -11.61 -2.82 -9.95
CA HIS A 42 -12.51 -3.63 -9.12
C HIS A 42 -13.09 -4.84 -9.86
N VAL A 43 -13.45 -4.68 -11.17
CA VAL A 43 -14.02 -5.76 -11.96
C VAL A 43 -13.02 -6.89 -12.21
N PRO A 44 -11.79 -6.64 -12.72
CA PRO A 44 -10.78 -7.68 -12.85
C PRO A 44 -10.38 -8.32 -11.51
N MET A 45 -10.34 -7.55 -10.40
CA MET A 45 -10.07 -8.12 -9.07
C MET A 45 -11.16 -9.11 -8.65
N PHE A 46 -12.44 -8.78 -8.86
CA PHE A 46 -13.54 -9.69 -8.56
C PHE A 46 -13.45 -10.99 -9.37
N LEU A 47 -13.13 -10.88 -10.66
CA LEU A 47 -12.88 -12.07 -11.50
C LEU A 47 -11.71 -12.91 -11.00
N GLY A 48 -10.65 -12.25 -10.49
CA GLY A 48 -9.51 -12.92 -9.84
C GLY A 48 -9.93 -13.72 -8.60
N VAL A 49 -10.83 -13.19 -7.78
CA VAL A 49 -11.42 -13.91 -6.64
C VAL A 49 -12.19 -15.14 -7.12
N CYS A 50 -12.97 -15.03 -8.21
CA CYS A 50 -13.67 -16.16 -8.81
C CYS A 50 -12.70 -17.26 -9.27
N VAL A 51 -11.58 -16.88 -9.91
CA VAL A 51 -10.54 -17.85 -10.33
C VAL A 51 -9.95 -18.57 -9.11
N ALA A 52 -9.64 -17.86 -8.03
CA ALA A 52 -9.12 -18.44 -6.80
C ALA A 52 -10.14 -19.39 -6.15
N ALA A 53 -11.42 -19.02 -6.13
CA ALA A 53 -12.50 -19.85 -5.60
C ALA A 53 -12.67 -21.15 -6.40
N VAL A 54 -12.63 -21.08 -7.74
CA VAL A 54 -12.68 -22.25 -8.62
C VAL A 54 -11.49 -23.19 -8.37
N MET A 55 -10.28 -22.64 -8.20
CA MET A 55 -9.10 -23.45 -7.86
C MET A 55 -9.25 -24.12 -6.49
N ALA A 56 -9.80 -23.42 -5.50
CA ALA A 56 -10.03 -23.99 -4.18
C ALA A 56 -11.06 -25.15 -4.22
N LEU A 57 -12.11 -25.02 -5.03
CA LEU A 57 -13.06 -26.10 -5.29
C LEU A 57 -12.39 -27.30 -5.98
N TYR A 58 -11.51 -27.04 -6.95
CA TYR A 58 -10.74 -28.09 -7.63
C TYR A 58 -9.81 -28.84 -6.65
N LEU A 59 -9.25 -28.14 -5.66
CA LEU A 59 -8.41 -28.72 -4.59
C LEU A 59 -9.22 -29.52 -3.54
N GLY A 60 -10.56 -29.55 -3.64
CA GLY A 60 -11.42 -30.31 -2.77
C GLY A 60 -11.97 -29.55 -1.57
N HIS A 61 -11.76 -28.22 -1.51
CA HIS A 61 -12.40 -27.40 -0.47
C HIS A 61 -13.91 -27.31 -0.72
N LYS A 62 -14.70 -27.39 0.38
CA LYS A 62 -16.16 -27.15 0.32
C LYS A 62 -16.44 -25.67 0.29
N TRP A 63 -17.58 -25.28 -0.26
CA TRP A 63 -17.98 -23.86 -0.36
C TRP A 63 -17.97 -23.15 0.99
N ASP A 64 -18.48 -23.78 2.04
CA ASP A 64 -18.50 -23.21 3.40
C ASP A 64 -17.07 -22.90 3.91
N SER A 65 -16.09 -23.74 3.53
CA SER A 65 -14.67 -23.49 3.87
C SER A 65 -14.09 -22.32 3.08
N ILE A 66 -14.46 -22.19 1.80
CA ILE A 66 -14.02 -21.08 0.94
C ILE A 66 -14.62 -19.76 1.46
N GLU A 67 -15.91 -19.75 1.75
CA GLU A 67 -16.60 -18.60 2.34
C GLU A 67 -15.94 -18.17 3.65
N LYS A 68 -15.66 -19.11 4.54
CA LYS A 68 -14.95 -18.81 5.79
C LYS A 68 -13.58 -18.20 5.55
N MET A 69 -12.78 -18.75 4.63
CA MET A 69 -11.46 -18.19 4.26
C MET A 69 -11.59 -16.78 3.68
N MET A 70 -12.62 -16.50 2.87
CA MET A 70 -12.90 -15.16 2.34
C MET A 70 -13.26 -14.19 3.48
N MET A 71 -14.14 -14.60 4.41
CA MET A 71 -14.53 -13.79 5.56
C MET A 71 -13.33 -13.50 6.48
N ASP A 72 -12.49 -14.50 6.73
CA ASP A 72 -11.25 -14.34 7.52
C ASP A 72 -10.29 -13.33 6.83
N GLY A 73 -10.20 -13.37 5.50
CA GLY A 73 -9.43 -12.40 4.72
C GLY A 73 -9.98 -10.98 4.84
N ILE A 74 -11.30 -10.81 4.72
CA ILE A 74 -11.98 -9.52 4.90
C ILE A 74 -11.76 -8.99 6.32
N TYR A 75 -11.91 -9.85 7.33
CA TYR A 75 -11.72 -9.47 8.72
C TYR A 75 -10.29 -8.95 8.99
N LYS A 76 -9.26 -9.61 8.43
CA LYS A 76 -7.87 -9.15 8.52
C LYS A 76 -7.64 -7.78 7.84
N ALA A 77 -8.34 -7.51 6.73
CA ALA A 77 -8.25 -6.24 6.03
C ALA A 77 -9.04 -5.11 6.72
N LEU A 78 -10.00 -5.45 7.57
CA LEU A 78 -10.94 -4.49 8.17
C LEU A 78 -10.22 -3.42 9.01
N GLN A 79 -9.15 -3.76 9.69
CA GLN A 79 -8.34 -2.80 10.45
C GLN A 79 -7.79 -1.69 9.55
N SER A 80 -7.23 -2.05 8.40
CA SER A 80 -6.72 -1.07 7.42
C SER A 80 -7.85 -0.20 6.85
N VAL A 81 -9.02 -0.79 6.60
CA VAL A 81 -10.20 -0.05 6.12
C VAL A 81 -10.67 0.96 7.17
N CYS A 82 -10.72 0.57 8.45
CA CYS A 82 -11.08 1.48 9.54
C CYS A 82 -10.10 2.65 9.64
N ILE A 83 -8.79 2.40 9.51
CA ILE A 83 -7.78 3.45 9.51
C ILE A 83 -8.04 4.44 8.36
N LEU A 84 -8.30 3.95 7.15
CA LEU A 84 -8.60 4.80 5.98
C LEU A 84 -9.84 5.67 6.20
N ILE A 85 -10.89 5.13 6.82
CA ILE A 85 -12.11 5.88 7.14
C ILE A 85 -11.79 7.00 8.14
N ILE A 86 -11.08 6.68 9.23
CA ILE A 86 -10.69 7.66 10.26
C ILE A 86 -9.81 8.76 9.66
N VAL A 87 -8.82 8.39 8.85
CA VAL A 87 -7.95 9.36 8.15
C VAL A 87 -8.76 10.24 7.21
N GLY A 88 -9.70 9.67 6.46
CA GLY A 88 -10.59 10.45 5.58
C GLY A 88 -11.41 11.48 6.34
N ILE A 89 -11.98 11.11 7.48
CA ILE A 89 -12.71 12.03 8.36
C ILE A 89 -11.78 13.14 8.88
N LEU A 90 -10.59 12.75 9.36
CA LEU A 90 -9.59 13.70 9.89
C LEU A 90 -9.18 14.73 8.84
N VAL A 91 -8.87 14.29 7.61
CA VAL A 91 -8.52 15.18 6.50
C VAL A 91 -9.68 16.13 6.17
N GLY A 92 -10.90 15.62 6.13
CA GLY A 92 -12.10 16.44 5.91
C GLY A 92 -12.24 17.53 6.98
N VAL A 93 -12.06 17.20 8.24
CA VAL A 93 -12.08 18.18 9.36
C VAL A 93 -10.92 19.19 9.21
N TRP A 94 -9.72 18.75 8.88
CA TRP A 94 -8.55 19.63 8.72
C TRP A 94 -8.72 20.63 7.56
N ILE A 95 -9.34 20.19 6.46
CA ILE A 95 -9.64 21.09 5.33
C ILE A 95 -10.65 22.15 5.78
N ASN A 96 -11.74 21.76 6.43
CA ASN A 96 -12.79 22.68 6.88
C ASN A 96 -12.33 23.61 8.01
N ALA A 97 -11.46 23.13 8.90
CA ALA A 97 -10.88 23.94 9.98
C ALA A 97 -9.78 24.90 9.51
N GLY A 98 -9.41 24.88 8.22
CA GLY A 98 -8.37 25.73 7.67
C GLY A 98 -6.93 25.27 7.97
N VAL A 99 -6.74 24.10 8.58
CA VAL A 99 -5.40 23.55 8.88
C VAL A 99 -4.62 23.30 7.60
N VAL A 100 -5.20 22.55 6.64
CA VAL A 100 -4.56 22.26 5.35
C VAL A 100 -4.26 23.54 4.56
N PRO A 101 -5.20 24.47 4.36
CA PRO A 101 -4.89 25.76 3.72
C PRO A 101 -3.78 26.54 4.41
N THR A 102 -3.74 26.53 5.74
CA THR A 102 -2.70 27.21 6.51
C THR A 102 -1.33 26.56 6.27
N MET A 103 -1.25 25.22 6.28
CA MET A 103 -0.03 24.49 5.96
C MET A 103 0.46 24.79 4.55
N ILE A 104 -0.45 24.85 3.57
CA ILE A 104 -0.13 25.21 2.18
C ILE A 104 0.42 26.64 2.12
N TYR A 105 -0.24 27.60 2.76
CA TYR A 105 0.20 29.00 2.77
C TYR A 105 1.62 29.19 3.32
N TYR A 106 1.91 28.61 4.48
CA TYR A 106 3.26 28.68 5.06
C TYR A 106 4.27 27.83 4.30
N GLY A 107 3.84 26.68 3.81
CA GLY A 107 4.69 25.81 2.98
C GLY A 107 5.18 26.53 1.71
N LEU A 108 4.31 27.25 1.03
CA LEU A 108 4.67 28.06 -0.15
C LEU A 108 5.66 29.19 0.16
N LYS A 109 5.65 29.71 1.40
CA LYS A 109 6.63 30.76 1.82
C LYS A 109 8.00 30.20 2.18
N ILE A 110 8.06 28.96 2.67
CA ILE A 110 9.26 28.38 3.22
C ILE A 110 9.97 27.45 2.21
N MET A 111 9.18 26.74 1.39
CA MET A 111 9.71 25.71 0.48
C MET A 111 10.14 26.33 -0.85
N HIS A 112 11.38 26.05 -1.23
CA HIS A 112 11.91 26.42 -2.54
C HIS A 112 11.66 25.28 -3.54
N PRO A 113 11.18 25.55 -4.77
CA PRO A 113 10.85 24.50 -5.76
C PRO A 113 11.98 23.49 -6.00
N ALA A 114 13.22 23.94 -6.09
CA ALA A 114 14.38 23.08 -6.38
C ALA A 114 14.62 21.97 -5.34
N ILE A 115 14.25 22.18 -4.09
CA ILE A 115 14.44 21.21 -2.99
C ILE A 115 13.12 20.58 -2.54
N PHE A 116 12.01 20.93 -3.19
CA PHE A 116 10.67 20.55 -2.76
C PHE A 116 10.47 19.03 -2.69
N PHE A 117 10.91 18.28 -3.70
CA PHE A 117 10.75 16.81 -3.70
C PHE A 117 11.57 16.14 -2.59
N ILE A 118 12.80 16.60 -2.35
CA ILE A 118 13.61 16.11 -1.22
C ILE A 118 12.90 16.40 0.10
N ALA A 119 12.37 17.61 0.26
CA ALA A 119 11.62 17.99 1.45
C ALA A 119 10.38 17.10 1.65
N CYS A 120 9.63 16.78 0.58
CA CYS A 120 8.51 15.85 0.63
C CYS A 120 8.94 14.46 1.14
N VAL A 121 10.02 13.91 0.56
CA VAL A 121 10.54 12.60 0.99
C VAL A 121 10.92 12.63 2.47
N LEU A 122 11.69 13.63 2.93
CA LEU A 122 12.16 13.73 4.30
C LEU A 122 11.02 13.93 5.31
N ILE A 123 10.09 14.86 5.03
CA ILE A 123 8.95 15.15 5.92
C ILE A 123 8.08 13.91 6.07
N CYS A 124 7.73 13.26 4.95
CA CYS A 124 6.94 12.04 4.99
C CYS A 124 7.68 10.87 5.66
N SER A 125 9.00 10.77 5.51
CA SER A 125 9.80 9.75 6.19
C SER A 125 9.81 9.93 7.71
N ILE A 126 10.03 11.15 8.18
CA ILE A 126 10.03 11.45 9.62
C ILE A 126 8.64 11.22 10.23
N THR A 127 7.59 11.71 9.56
CA THR A 127 6.22 11.56 10.02
C THR A 127 5.82 10.09 10.07
N SER A 128 6.10 9.34 9.02
CA SER A 128 5.75 7.91 8.92
C SER A 128 6.57 7.06 9.90
N LEU A 129 7.84 7.40 10.12
CA LEU A 129 8.68 6.72 11.12
C LEU A 129 8.12 6.92 12.54
N ALA A 130 7.66 8.14 12.84
CA ALA A 130 7.10 8.48 14.15
C ALA A 130 5.72 7.87 14.39
N THR A 131 4.87 7.80 13.36
CA THR A 131 3.49 7.28 13.45
C THR A 131 3.39 5.78 13.21
N GLY A 132 4.36 5.18 12.52
CA GLY A 132 4.31 3.78 12.11
C GLY A 132 3.27 3.50 11.01
N SER A 133 2.85 4.51 10.25
CA SER A 133 1.81 4.35 9.23
C SER A 133 2.09 5.15 7.96
N SER A 134 2.28 4.45 6.85
CA SER A 134 2.37 5.07 5.52
C SER A 134 1.03 5.69 5.10
N TRP A 135 -0.07 5.00 5.34
CA TRP A 135 -1.42 5.47 5.00
C TRP A 135 -1.81 6.74 5.75
N GLY A 136 -1.53 6.76 7.07
CA GLY A 136 -1.77 7.95 7.90
C GLY A 136 -0.96 9.15 7.41
N THR A 137 0.32 8.94 7.09
CA THR A 137 1.21 9.98 6.57
C THR A 137 0.75 10.51 5.22
N MET A 138 0.40 9.61 4.28
CA MET A 138 -0.12 10.02 2.96
C MET A 138 -1.42 10.79 3.06
N GLY A 139 -2.36 10.33 3.91
CA GLY A 139 -3.64 10.99 4.09
C GLY A 139 -3.59 12.33 4.81
N THR A 140 -2.55 12.61 5.59
CA THR A 140 -2.39 13.85 6.34
C THR A 140 -1.35 14.78 5.71
N MET A 141 -0.08 14.53 5.95
CA MET A 141 1.02 15.34 5.41
C MET A 141 1.08 15.30 3.88
N GLY A 142 0.75 14.14 3.27
CA GLY A 142 0.74 14.01 1.83
C GLY A 142 -0.28 14.94 1.15
N VAL A 143 -1.47 15.11 1.71
CA VAL A 143 -2.49 16.02 1.17
C VAL A 143 -2.01 17.47 1.21
N ALA A 144 -1.39 17.90 2.31
CA ALA A 144 -0.83 19.25 2.43
C ALA A 144 0.33 19.49 1.44
N LEU A 145 1.25 18.51 1.34
CA LEU A 145 2.38 18.60 0.42
C LEU A 145 1.95 18.56 -1.06
N MET A 146 0.90 17.80 -1.40
CA MET A 146 0.29 17.87 -2.74
C MET A 146 -0.23 19.27 -3.04
N GLY A 147 -0.92 19.92 -2.09
CA GLY A 147 -1.40 21.29 -2.24
C GLY A 147 -0.26 22.30 -2.41
N ILE A 148 0.84 22.16 -1.67
CA ILE A 148 2.04 22.99 -1.83
C ILE A 148 2.67 22.76 -3.21
N GLY A 149 2.79 21.51 -3.65
CA GLY A 149 3.31 21.16 -4.98
C GLY A 149 2.50 21.78 -6.11
N PHE A 150 1.17 21.74 -6.02
CA PHE A 150 0.30 22.42 -6.98
C PHE A 150 0.54 23.95 -6.98
N GLY A 151 0.65 24.57 -5.80
CA GLY A 151 0.92 26.01 -5.67
C GLY A 151 2.30 26.43 -6.21
N LEU A 152 3.30 25.53 -6.15
CA LEU A 152 4.64 25.75 -6.72
C LEU A 152 4.73 25.36 -8.21
N GLY A 153 3.65 24.88 -8.84
CA GLY A 153 3.66 24.43 -10.23
C GLY A 153 4.42 23.11 -10.47
N MET A 154 4.65 22.32 -9.42
CA MET A 154 5.38 21.05 -9.50
C MET A 154 4.54 19.96 -10.16
N ASN A 155 5.21 19.02 -10.85
CA ASN A 155 4.52 17.88 -11.47
C ASN A 155 3.81 17.01 -10.41
N PRO A 156 2.48 16.80 -10.52
CA PRO A 156 1.70 16.07 -9.51
C PRO A 156 2.15 14.61 -9.33
N GLY A 157 2.53 13.94 -10.42
CA GLY A 157 3.01 12.55 -10.38
C GLY A 157 4.34 12.42 -9.63
N MET A 158 5.28 13.34 -9.85
CA MET A 158 6.56 13.37 -9.13
C MET A 158 6.36 13.74 -7.66
N THR A 159 5.47 14.69 -7.37
CA THR A 159 5.09 15.07 -6.00
C THR A 159 4.51 13.86 -5.25
N ALA A 160 3.55 13.16 -5.84
CA ALA A 160 2.98 11.95 -5.27
C ALA A 160 4.04 10.86 -5.06
N GLY A 161 4.94 10.66 -6.05
CA GLY A 161 6.04 9.72 -5.94
C GLY A 161 6.99 10.02 -4.77
N ALA A 162 7.34 11.29 -4.56
CA ALA A 162 8.18 11.73 -3.45
C ALA A 162 7.50 11.48 -2.09
N ILE A 163 6.22 11.84 -1.96
CA ILE A 163 5.41 11.60 -0.76
C ILE A 163 5.32 10.11 -0.44
N LEU A 164 4.98 9.28 -1.43
CA LEU A 164 4.89 7.84 -1.29
C LEU A 164 6.22 7.22 -0.85
N SER A 165 7.33 7.61 -1.51
CA SER A 165 8.66 7.09 -1.20
C SER A 165 9.05 7.37 0.26
N GLY A 166 8.78 8.58 0.74
CA GLY A 166 9.05 8.94 2.14
C GLY A 166 8.14 8.19 3.12
N ALA A 167 6.85 8.12 2.83
CA ALA A 167 5.87 7.45 3.67
C ALA A 167 6.18 5.95 3.84
N TYR A 168 6.52 5.26 2.76
CA TYR A 168 6.88 3.84 2.82
C TYR A 168 8.23 3.59 3.49
N PHE A 169 9.21 4.49 3.31
CA PHE A 169 10.47 4.37 4.02
C PHE A 169 10.25 4.41 5.54
N GLY A 170 9.52 5.40 6.03
CA GLY A 170 9.26 5.56 7.45
C GLY A 170 8.45 4.39 8.02
N ASP A 171 7.41 3.96 7.34
CA ASP A 171 6.59 2.81 7.72
C ASP A 171 7.44 1.54 7.85
N LYS A 172 8.25 1.24 6.84
CA LYS A 172 9.10 0.04 6.81
C LYS A 172 10.17 0.02 7.90
N MET A 173 10.66 1.17 8.32
CA MET A 173 11.72 1.30 9.32
C MET A 173 11.17 1.54 10.74
N SER A 174 9.87 1.79 10.88
CA SER A 174 9.24 2.03 12.18
C SER A 174 8.94 0.74 12.92
N PRO A 175 9.37 0.60 14.17
CA PRO A 175 8.94 -0.52 15.01
C PRO A 175 7.46 -0.44 15.43
N LEU A 176 6.80 0.70 15.19
CA LEU A 176 5.38 0.90 15.48
C LEU A 176 4.48 0.45 14.32
N SER A 177 5.06 0.17 13.15
CA SER A 177 4.31 -0.26 11.95
C SER A 177 3.79 -1.69 12.11
N ASP A 178 2.53 -1.89 11.72
CA ASP A 178 1.89 -3.19 11.67
C ASP A 178 2.58 -4.14 10.68
N THR A 179 2.99 -3.64 9.52
CA THR A 179 3.70 -4.41 8.50
C THR A 179 5.08 -4.84 8.97
N THR A 180 5.82 -3.96 9.65
CA THR A 180 7.14 -4.24 10.22
C THR A 180 7.07 -5.22 11.40
N ASN A 181 5.96 -5.27 12.12
CA ASN A 181 5.74 -6.22 13.21
C ASN A 181 5.24 -7.58 12.72
N LEU A 182 4.42 -7.61 11.66
CA LEU A 182 3.83 -8.85 11.14
C LEU A 182 4.90 -9.78 10.54
N ALA A 183 5.84 -9.25 9.78
CA ALA A 183 6.86 -10.05 9.09
C ALA A 183 7.74 -10.88 10.05
N PRO A 184 8.35 -10.31 11.10
CA PRO A 184 9.13 -11.07 12.06
C PRO A 184 8.27 -12.02 12.91
N ALA A 185 7.03 -11.64 13.24
CA ALA A 185 6.11 -12.54 13.94
C ALA A 185 5.84 -13.82 13.14
N MET A 186 5.67 -13.71 11.83
CA MET A 186 5.49 -14.87 10.94
C MET A 186 6.79 -15.66 10.73
N ALA A 187 7.94 -15.01 10.77
CA ALA A 187 9.27 -15.63 10.63
C ALA A 187 9.83 -16.20 11.94
N GLY A 188 9.17 -15.98 13.07
CA GLY A 188 9.64 -16.43 14.38
C GLY A 188 10.88 -15.70 14.87
N THR A 189 11.04 -14.41 14.54
CA THR A 189 12.18 -13.57 14.93
C THR A 189 11.71 -12.29 15.63
N GLU A 190 12.64 -11.54 16.20
CA GLU A 190 12.35 -10.29 16.89
C GLU A 190 12.24 -9.11 15.91
N VAL A 191 11.34 -8.15 16.21
CA VAL A 191 11.09 -6.95 15.40
C VAL A 191 12.38 -6.14 15.21
N MET A 192 13.18 -5.96 16.27
CA MET A 192 14.43 -5.20 16.19
C MET A 192 15.52 -5.90 15.37
N ALA A 193 15.56 -7.22 15.39
CA ALA A 193 16.45 -8.00 14.52
C ALA A 193 16.06 -7.81 13.05
N HIS A 194 14.76 -7.86 12.75
CA HIS A 194 14.21 -7.61 11.43
C HIS A 194 14.53 -6.20 10.92
N VAL A 195 14.27 -5.15 11.73
CA VAL A 195 14.59 -3.75 11.37
C VAL A 195 16.09 -3.57 11.09
N LYS A 196 16.96 -4.13 11.95
CA LYS A 196 18.42 -4.08 11.74
C LYS A 196 18.85 -4.77 10.44
N ALA A 197 18.26 -5.91 10.12
CA ALA A 197 18.57 -6.62 8.87
C ALA A 197 18.15 -5.83 7.62
N MET A 198 17.02 -5.11 7.68
CA MET A 198 16.55 -4.27 6.60
C MET A 198 17.26 -2.91 6.48
N MET A 199 17.98 -2.46 7.51
CA MET A 199 18.54 -1.11 7.59
C MET A 199 19.49 -0.82 6.42
N ILE A 200 20.42 -1.71 6.13
CA ILE A 200 21.44 -1.51 5.08
C ILE A 200 20.80 -1.39 3.68
N PRO A 201 20.02 -2.39 3.20
CA PRO A 201 19.43 -2.29 1.86
C PRO A 201 18.45 -1.12 1.75
N THR A 202 17.70 -0.82 2.81
CA THR A 202 16.75 0.30 2.81
C THR A 202 17.48 1.65 2.82
N ALA A 203 18.58 1.80 3.56
CA ALA A 203 19.36 3.04 3.55
C ALA A 203 20.00 3.31 2.17
N ILE A 204 20.49 2.28 1.48
CA ILE A 204 21.07 2.42 0.14
C ILE A 204 19.98 2.87 -0.85
N THR A 205 18.84 2.19 -0.87
CA THR A 205 17.72 2.56 -1.76
C THR A 205 17.17 3.95 -1.44
N TYR A 206 17.11 4.32 -0.16
CA TYR A 206 16.66 5.63 0.26
C TYR A 206 17.62 6.75 -0.18
N ALA A 207 18.92 6.53 -0.06
CA ALA A 207 19.93 7.49 -0.55
C ALA A 207 19.80 7.69 -2.07
N ILE A 208 19.62 6.61 -2.84
CA ILE A 208 19.39 6.68 -4.29
C ILE A 208 18.11 7.47 -4.58
N THR A 209 17.04 7.22 -3.82
CA THR A 209 15.75 7.91 -3.97
C THR A 209 15.89 9.42 -3.70
N LEU A 210 16.60 9.82 -2.64
CA LEU A 210 16.86 11.22 -2.34
C LEU A 210 17.66 11.91 -3.45
N VAL A 211 18.69 11.26 -3.97
CA VAL A 211 19.47 11.79 -5.10
C VAL A 211 18.59 11.93 -6.34
N ALA A 212 17.79 10.91 -6.66
CA ALA A 212 16.91 10.94 -7.83
C ALA A 212 15.90 12.10 -7.73
N PHE A 213 15.22 12.27 -6.60
CA PHE A 213 14.28 13.37 -6.39
C PHE A 213 14.98 14.73 -6.30
N GLY A 214 16.24 14.78 -5.85
CA GLY A 214 17.07 15.98 -5.88
C GLY A 214 17.36 16.42 -7.31
N VAL A 215 17.79 15.49 -8.16
CA VAL A 215 18.06 15.75 -9.59
C VAL A 215 16.76 16.14 -10.31
N LEU A 216 15.66 15.41 -10.10
CA LEU A 216 14.37 15.73 -10.71
C LEU A 216 13.85 17.10 -10.29
N GLY A 217 14.03 17.49 -9.02
CA GLY A 217 13.66 18.82 -8.53
C GLY A 217 14.50 19.92 -9.19
N ALA A 218 15.79 19.71 -9.33
CA ALA A 218 16.68 20.66 -10.01
C ALA A 218 16.43 20.77 -11.53
N MET A 219 15.98 19.69 -12.17
CA MET A 219 15.66 19.69 -13.60
C MET A 219 14.30 20.33 -13.92
N GLN A 220 13.38 20.35 -12.97
CA GLN A 220 12.04 20.90 -13.16
C GLN A 220 11.97 22.40 -12.85
N TYR A 221 12.98 22.94 -12.17
CA TYR A 221 13.12 24.36 -11.83
C TYR A 221 13.93 25.07 -12.89
#